data_13c8567daddf1a25c9cc532ae8916a38
#
_entry.id   13c8567daddf1a25c9cc532ae8916a38
#
_cell.length_a   1.000
_cell.length_b   1.000
_cell.length_c   1.000
_cell.angle_alpha   90.00
_cell.angle_beta   90.00
_cell.angle_gamma   90.00
#
_symmetry.space_group_name_H-M   'P 1'
#
loop_
_entity.id
_entity.type
_entity.pdbx_description
1 polymer ?
#
loop_
_entity_poly.entity_id
_entity_poly.type
_entity_poly.pdbx_seq_one_letter_code
_entity_poly.pdbx_strand_id
1 'polypeptide(L)'
;MFKKFSIGIALSFFCFLNLFTSSASAIELDEATRTVAIDGSGKTTVLSTEQVKRGKRLFNATCGACHLGGITKTNPNVGLDPEGLSLATPRRDNILALVDYMKNPTTYDGLESIAEVHPSIKS
;
A
#
# COMPACT_ATOMS: atom_id res chain seq x y z
N MET A 1 -7.92 -59.91 -3.70
CA MET A 1 -7.98 -59.02 -4.88
C MET A 1 -8.27 -57.56 -4.51
N PHE A 2 -9.09 -57.28 -3.55
CA PHE A 2 -9.47 -55.91 -3.17
C PHE A 2 -8.40 -55.04 -2.52
N LYS A 3 -7.42 -55.59 -1.79
CA LYS A 3 -6.34 -54.80 -1.13
C LYS A 3 -5.38 -54.11 -2.10
N LYS A 4 -5.11 -54.70 -3.27
CA LYS A 4 -4.19 -54.11 -4.28
C LYS A 4 -4.87 -52.99 -5.05
N PHE A 5 -6.19 -53.01 -5.19
CA PHE A 5 -6.96 -51.98 -5.88
C PHE A 5 -7.05 -50.68 -5.06
N SER A 6 -7.19 -50.80 -3.74
CA SER A 6 -7.27 -49.66 -2.82
C SER A 6 -5.98 -48.85 -2.76
N ILE A 7 -4.80 -49.52 -2.87
CA ILE A 7 -3.50 -48.84 -2.84
C ILE A 7 -3.29 -48.01 -4.12
N GLY A 8 -3.69 -48.55 -5.28
CA GLY A 8 -3.60 -47.83 -6.56
C GLY A 8 -4.47 -46.56 -6.61
N ILE A 9 -5.65 -46.60 -6.05
CA ILE A 9 -6.58 -45.45 -6.00
C ILE A 9 -6.01 -44.38 -5.04
N ALA A 10 -5.48 -44.76 -3.89
CA ALA A 10 -4.89 -43.83 -2.94
C ALA A 10 -3.65 -43.11 -3.52
N LEU A 11 -2.77 -43.83 -4.22
CA LEU A 11 -1.60 -43.21 -4.88
C LEU A 11 -2.02 -42.26 -6.01
N SER A 12 -3.03 -42.65 -6.80
CA SER A 12 -3.54 -41.81 -7.90
C SER A 12 -4.17 -40.51 -7.38
N PHE A 13 -4.90 -40.57 -6.27
CA PHE A 13 -5.50 -39.40 -5.64
C PHE A 13 -4.44 -38.45 -5.02
N PHE A 14 -3.39 -39.01 -4.45
CA PHE A 14 -2.27 -38.23 -3.90
C PHE A 14 -1.46 -37.50 -4.99
N CYS A 15 -1.24 -38.13 -6.14
CA CYS A 15 -0.61 -37.48 -7.28
C CYS A 15 -1.48 -36.37 -7.88
N PHE A 16 -2.81 -36.51 -7.89
CA PHE A 16 -3.73 -35.49 -8.40
C PHE A 16 -3.74 -34.24 -7.50
N LEU A 17 -3.65 -34.39 -6.17
CA LEU A 17 -3.61 -33.27 -5.24
C LEU A 17 -2.34 -32.39 -5.38
N ASN A 18 -1.24 -32.97 -5.84
CA ASN A 18 0.00 -32.23 -6.05
C ASN A 18 0.04 -31.41 -7.36
N LEU A 19 -0.88 -31.65 -8.31
CA LEU A 19 -0.95 -30.90 -9.56
C LEU A 19 -1.65 -29.54 -9.42
N PHE A 20 -2.32 -29.29 -8.28
CA PHE A 20 -3.02 -28.01 -8.00
C PHE A 20 -2.28 -27.10 -7.03
N THR A 21 -0.99 -27.34 -6.77
CA THR A 21 -0.17 -26.32 -6.14
C THR A 21 0.07 -25.19 -7.14
N SER A 22 -0.95 -24.37 -7.32
CA SER A 22 -0.77 -23.07 -7.98
C SER A 22 0.26 -22.31 -7.17
N SER A 23 1.45 -22.15 -7.72
CA SER A 23 2.42 -21.18 -7.21
C SER A 23 1.71 -19.83 -7.21
N ALA A 24 1.32 -19.35 -6.04
CA ALA A 24 0.89 -17.97 -5.89
C ALA A 24 2.10 -17.10 -6.27
N SER A 25 2.19 -16.72 -7.54
CA SER A 25 3.15 -15.73 -7.99
C SER A 25 2.84 -14.46 -7.21
N ALA A 26 3.67 -14.12 -6.24
CA ALA A 26 3.64 -12.80 -5.65
C ALA A 26 3.78 -11.82 -6.81
N ILE A 27 2.80 -10.93 -6.99
CA ILE A 27 2.89 -9.87 -7.98
C ILE A 27 4.15 -9.07 -7.62
N GLU A 28 5.19 -9.24 -8.41
CA GLU A 28 6.40 -8.44 -8.28
C GLU A 28 6.08 -7.06 -8.85
N LEU A 29 6.10 -6.05 -7.98
CA LEU A 29 5.92 -4.67 -8.42
C LEU A 29 7.10 -4.27 -9.29
N ASP A 30 6.84 -3.86 -10.51
CA ASP A 30 7.87 -3.37 -11.42
C ASP A 30 8.56 -2.09 -10.88
N GLU A 31 9.68 -1.73 -11.47
CA GLU A 31 10.46 -0.56 -11.05
C GLU A 31 9.67 0.74 -11.23
N ALA A 32 8.90 0.87 -12.31
CA ALA A 32 8.09 2.06 -12.56
C ALA A 32 7.08 2.30 -11.45
N THR A 33 6.39 1.25 -11.01
CA THR A 33 5.42 1.31 -9.89
C THR A 33 6.09 1.66 -8.55
N ARG A 34 7.38 1.37 -8.39
CA ARG A 34 8.16 1.65 -7.17
C ARG A 34 8.94 2.95 -7.23
N THR A 35 8.92 3.65 -8.37
CA THR A 35 9.60 4.93 -8.55
C THR A 35 8.73 6.06 -8.02
N VAL A 36 9.24 6.80 -7.05
CA VAL A 36 8.52 7.90 -6.38
C VAL A 36 9.33 9.18 -6.39
N ALA A 37 8.64 10.33 -6.45
CA ALA A 37 9.28 11.64 -6.34
C ALA A 37 9.80 11.86 -4.91
N ILE A 38 11.04 12.35 -4.79
CA ILE A 38 11.64 12.72 -3.49
C ILE A 38 11.13 14.08 -3.05
N ASP A 39 11.15 15.03 -3.97
CA ASP A 39 10.79 16.43 -3.76
C ASP A 39 10.12 17.02 -5.00
N GLY A 40 9.81 18.32 -4.95
CA GLY A 40 9.18 19.04 -6.07
C GLY A 40 10.11 19.39 -7.25
N SER A 41 11.39 19.02 -7.21
CA SER A 41 12.36 19.33 -8.28
C SER A 41 12.39 18.33 -9.43
N GLY A 42 11.60 17.26 -9.35
CA GLY A 42 11.61 16.15 -10.30
C GLY A 42 12.60 15.04 -9.96
N LYS A 43 13.31 15.13 -8.84
CA LYS A 43 14.20 14.07 -8.36
C LYS A 43 13.37 12.87 -7.87
N THR A 44 13.73 11.67 -8.33
CA THR A 44 13.03 10.42 -7.98
C THR A 44 13.96 9.41 -7.29
N THR A 45 13.36 8.42 -6.66
CA THR A 45 14.04 7.23 -6.11
C THR A 45 13.21 5.99 -6.37
N VAL A 46 13.86 4.84 -6.46
CA VAL A 46 13.20 3.54 -6.58
C VAL A 46 13.17 2.89 -5.20
N LEU A 47 11.98 2.62 -4.69
CA LEU A 47 11.81 1.90 -3.44
C LEU A 47 12.09 0.41 -3.63
N SER A 48 12.72 -0.24 -2.66
CA SER A 48 12.82 -1.69 -2.65
C SER A 48 11.45 -2.34 -2.40
N THR A 49 11.29 -3.57 -2.83
CA THR A 49 10.06 -4.34 -2.57
C THR A 49 9.78 -4.45 -1.06
N GLU A 50 10.83 -4.59 -0.24
CA GLU A 50 10.73 -4.65 1.22
C GLU A 50 10.24 -3.31 1.81
N GLN A 51 10.73 -2.18 1.28
CA GLN A 51 10.26 -0.84 1.69
C GLN A 51 8.78 -0.67 1.37
N VAL A 52 8.34 -1.06 0.17
CA VAL A 52 6.92 -1.00 -0.21
C VAL A 52 6.05 -1.89 0.67
N LYS A 53 6.45 -3.15 0.90
CA LYS A 53 5.74 -4.07 1.78
C LYS A 53 5.65 -3.55 3.22
N ARG A 54 6.75 -3.02 3.74
CA ARG A 54 6.79 -2.41 5.08
C ARG A 54 5.89 -1.19 5.16
N GLY A 55 5.98 -0.28 4.18
CA GLY A 55 5.16 0.92 4.10
C GLY A 55 3.67 0.59 4.09
N LYS A 56 3.26 -0.38 3.26
CA LYS A 56 1.88 -0.87 3.20
C LYS A 56 1.38 -1.40 4.56
N ARG A 57 2.20 -2.19 5.26
CA ARG A 57 1.82 -2.69 6.60
C ARG A 57 1.64 -1.55 7.61
N LEU A 58 2.59 -0.61 7.65
CA LEU A 58 2.53 0.54 8.55
C LEU A 58 1.33 1.42 8.23
N PHE A 59 1.10 1.73 6.96
CA PHE A 59 -0.05 2.51 6.51
C PHE A 59 -1.36 1.86 6.92
N ASN A 60 -1.54 0.57 6.65
CA ASN A 60 -2.76 -0.15 7.00
C ASN A 60 -3.00 -0.20 8.52
N ALA A 61 -1.94 -0.35 9.31
CA ALA A 61 -2.04 -0.42 10.77
C ALA A 61 -2.33 0.95 11.41
N THR A 62 -1.79 2.02 10.86
CA THR A 62 -1.85 3.36 11.48
C THR A 62 -2.91 4.26 10.82
N CYS A 63 -2.97 4.24 9.50
CA CYS A 63 -3.78 5.16 8.69
C CYS A 63 -5.05 4.51 8.13
N GLY A 64 -5.06 3.17 8.01
CA GLY A 64 -6.10 2.40 7.34
C GLY A 64 -7.49 2.55 7.95
N ALA A 65 -7.61 2.92 9.24
CA ALA A 65 -8.91 3.20 9.86
C ALA A 65 -9.70 4.29 9.11
N CYS A 66 -9.00 5.32 8.62
CA CYS A 66 -9.59 6.44 7.89
C CYS A 66 -9.27 6.41 6.38
N HIS A 67 -8.17 5.78 5.97
CA HIS A 67 -7.67 5.82 4.60
C HIS A 67 -7.63 4.46 3.88
N LEU A 68 -8.45 3.51 4.30
CA LEU A 68 -8.50 2.19 3.65
C LEU A 68 -8.85 2.33 2.16
N GLY A 69 -8.02 1.70 1.31
CA GLY A 69 -8.20 1.76 -0.15
C GLY A 69 -7.82 3.09 -0.78
N GLY A 70 -7.11 3.98 -0.06
CA GLY A 70 -6.65 5.26 -0.59
C GLY A 70 -7.73 6.37 -0.59
N ILE A 71 -8.89 6.12 0.01
CA ILE A 71 -9.94 7.13 0.20
C ILE A 71 -9.80 7.77 1.57
N THR A 72 -10.41 8.95 1.76
CA THR A 72 -10.55 9.59 3.07
C THR A 72 -12.01 9.46 3.54
N LYS A 73 -12.28 8.63 4.55
CA LYS A 73 -13.65 8.35 5.02
C LYS A 73 -14.40 9.61 5.49
N THR A 74 -13.68 10.54 6.10
CA THR A 74 -14.25 11.81 6.60
C THR A 74 -14.48 12.84 5.50
N ASN A 75 -13.82 12.69 4.35
CA ASN A 75 -14.01 13.53 3.18
C ASN A 75 -13.72 12.72 1.89
N PRO A 76 -14.72 12.01 1.34
CA PRO A 76 -14.54 11.16 0.16
C PRO A 76 -14.05 11.88 -1.11
N ASN A 77 -14.15 13.22 -1.14
CA ASN A 77 -13.65 14.01 -2.28
C ASN A 77 -12.14 14.25 -2.24
N VAL A 78 -11.47 13.83 -1.16
CA VAL A 78 -10.03 13.97 -0.97
C VAL A 78 -9.43 12.57 -0.90
N GLY A 79 -8.92 12.06 -2.03
CA GLY A 79 -8.22 10.80 -2.13
C GLY A 79 -6.73 10.91 -1.82
N LEU A 80 -6.07 9.75 -1.69
CA LEU A 80 -4.61 9.64 -1.60
C LEU A 80 -3.99 9.19 -2.93
N ASP A 81 -4.74 9.30 -4.01
CA ASP A 81 -4.22 9.06 -5.35
C ASP A 81 -3.26 10.19 -5.78
N PRO A 82 -2.37 9.94 -6.75
CA PRO A 82 -1.35 10.91 -7.17
C PRO A 82 -1.94 12.27 -7.64
N GLU A 83 -3.08 12.24 -8.32
CA GLU A 83 -3.76 13.46 -8.76
C GLU A 83 -4.27 14.26 -7.57
N GLY A 84 -5.03 13.61 -6.68
CA GLY A 84 -5.55 14.24 -5.46
C GLY A 84 -4.44 14.85 -4.60
N LEU A 85 -3.32 14.12 -4.42
CA LEU A 85 -2.17 14.63 -3.67
C LEU A 85 -1.49 15.81 -4.36
N SER A 86 -1.44 15.85 -5.69
CA SER A 86 -0.82 16.94 -6.45
C SER A 86 -1.62 18.24 -6.40
N LEU A 87 -2.92 18.15 -6.25
CA LEU A 87 -3.87 19.30 -6.20
C LEU A 87 -4.01 19.90 -4.80
N ALA A 88 -3.49 19.23 -3.76
CA ALA A 88 -3.50 19.78 -2.41
C ALA A 88 -2.64 21.05 -2.29
N THR A 89 -2.95 21.88 -1.31
CA THR A 89 -2.17 23.09 -0.98
C THR A 89 -1.61 22.95 0.45
N PRO A 90 -0.29 22.94 0.66
CA PRO A 90 0.73 22.70 -0.35
C PRO A 90 0.62 21.32 -1.01
N ARG A 91 1.24 21.12 -2.17
CA ARG A 91 1.27 19.82 -2.87
C ARG A 91 1.83 18.72 -1.95
N ARG A 92 1.27 17.50 -2.07
CA ARG A 92 1.59 16.35 -1.21
C ARG A 92 2.00 15.12 -2.02
N ASP A 93 2.46 15.30 -3.26
CA ASP A 93 2.75 14.26 -4.25
C ASP A 93 4.21 13.79 -4.27
N ASN A 94 4.97 14.07 -3.23
CA ASN A 94 6.35 13.63 -3.07
C ASN A 94 6.67 13.29 -1.61
N ILE A 95 7.79 12.56 -1.41
CA ILE A 95 8.16 12.04 -0.08
C ILE A 95 8.32 13.17 0.95
N LEU A 96 9.06 14.23 0.63
CA LEU A 96 9.33 15.30 1.58
C LEU A 96 8.06 16.07 1.96
N ALA A 97 7.19 16.33 0.99
CA ALA A 97 5.91 16.99 1.24
C ALA A 97 4.96 16.13 2.10
N LEU A 98 4.93 14.80 1.87
CA LEU A 98 4.14 13.89 2.72
C LEU A 98 4.72 13.81 4.14
N VAL A 99 6.04 13.80 4.31
CA VAL A 99 6.68 13.82 5.63
C VAL A 99 6.38 15.12 6.36
N ASP A 100 6.43 16.26 5.67
CA ASP A 100 6.07 17.56 6.26
C ASP A 100 4.60 17.61 6.66
N TYR A 101 3.71 17.13 5.79
CA TYR A 101 2.28 17.01 6.10
C TYR A 101 2.02 16.13 7.34
N MET A 102 2.69 15.00 7.48
CA MET A 102 2.55 14.14 8.66
C MET A 102 3.04 14.83 9.95
N LYS A 103 3.95 15.78 9.85
CA LYS A 103 4.40 16.60 10.99
C LYS A 103 3.45 17.74 11.29
N ASN A 104 2.89 18.35 10.25
CA ASN A 104 2.08 19.56 10.31
C ASN A 104 0.80 19.38 9.47
N PRO A 105 -0.15 18.49 9.87
CA PRO A 105 -1.32 18.22 9.06
C PRO A 105 -2.23 19.44 8.98
N THR A 106 -2.62 19.77 7.74
CA THR A 106 -3.54 20.87 7.44
C THR A 106 -4.72 20.37 6.62
N THR A 107 -5.77 21.20 6.54
CA THR A 107 -6.84 21.01 5.55
C THR A 107 -6.29 20.89 4.14
N TYR A 108 -7.12 20.41 3.20
CA TYR A 108 -6.68 20.18 1.82
C TYR A 108 -6.23 21.44 1.10
N ASP A 109 -6.83 22.58 1.43
CA ASP A 109 -6.47 23.92 0.95
C ASP A 109 -5.32 24.57 1.74
N GLY A 110 -4.84 23.92 2.81
CA GLY A 110 -3.72 24.38 3.63
C GLY A 110 -4.04 25.50 4.62
N LEU A 111 -5.30 25.91 4.74
CA LEU A 111 -5.67 27.10 5.52
C LEU A 111 -5.70 26.86 7.03
N GLU A 112 -6.06 25.64 7.45
CA GLU A 112 -6.26 25.33 8.87
C GLU A 112 -5.43 24.10 9.29
N SER A 113 -4.95 24.11 10.53
CA SER A 113 -4.36 22.92 11.15
C SER A 113 -5.45 21.92 11.53
N ILE A 114 -5.21 20.65 11.21
CA ILE A 114 -6.08 19.53 11.62
C ILE A 114 -5.37 18.59 12.59
N ALA A 115 -4.30 19.04 13.25
CA ALA A 115 -3.48 18.23 14.14
C ALA A 115 -4.25 17.63 15.34
N GLU A 116 -5.39 18.21 15.71
CA GLU A 116 -6.27 17.68 16.77
C GLU A 116 -7.00 16.40 16.38
N VAL A 117 -7.28 16.24 15.08
CA VAL A 117 -8.08 15.11 14.56
C VAL A 117 -7.28 14.20 13.63
N HIS A 118 -6.17 14.66 13.09
CA HIS A 118 -5.30 13.87 12.22
C HIS A 118 -4.03 13.45 12.98
N PRO A 119 -3.69 12.15 13.00
CA PRO A 119 -2.46 11.69 13.65
C PRO A 119 -1.24 12.43 13.11
N SER A 120 -0.36 12.86 14.02
CA SER A 120 0.88 13.56 13.70
C SER A 120 2.06 12.75 14.19
N ILE A 121 3.17 12.78 13.47
CA ILE A 121 4.44 12.17 13.89
C ILE A 121 5.29 13.07 14.79
N LYS A 122 4.72 14.18 15.24
CA LYS A 122 5.30 14.98 16.32
C LYS A 122 5.00 14.31 17.65
N SER A 123 5.83 13.40 18.06
CA SER A 123 5.84 12.85 19.42
C SER A 123 7.26 12.80 19.92
#